data_394f7014934fcebaa39e3c6065eecdb8
#
_entry.id   394f7014934fcebaa39e3c6065eecdb8
#
_cell.length_a   1.000
_cell.length_b   1.000
_cell.length_c   1.000
_cell.angle_alpha   90.00
_cell.angle_beta   90.00
_cell.angle_gamma   90.00
#
_symmetry.space_group_name_H-M   'P 1'
#
loop_
_entity.id
_entity.type
_entity.pdbx_description
1 polymer ?
#
loop_
_entity_poly.entity_id
_entity_poly.type
_entity_poly.pdbx_seq_one_letter_code
_entity_poly.pdbx_strand_id
1 'polypeptide(L)'
;MMWKRLLVGWLFGLLAVAVYGQAKNQRDAAGRKQGYWEAVDSKGGLVYSGYFKDDKPVGEMKRYYPTGKVRVIMNYDNNSTKARAMFFWQNGEPAAEGNYVGTRRDSVWLYYSYYTKAVSHRAEYMAGKHHGKEQSFYPNGKVAEETIWENDLKNGPWKQFFENGQLKSTCTYVNDKLDGLFTTYFLDGTKEIEGLYRNDTPDGEWKRYDEKGKPVSTVKYANGTITNMDELEAAEQAFFKKVMEQEGRIKEPTLEDMMREAQQIR
;
A
#
# COMPACT_ATOMS: atom_id res chain seq x y z
N MET A 1 -32.13 -76.66 -3.45
CA MET A 1 -32.50 -75.25 -3.73
C MET A 1 -31.24 -74.51 -4.17
N MET A 2 -31.03 -74.34 -5.49
CA MET A 2 -29.84 -73.74 -6.09
C MET A 2 -30.13 -72.30 -6.44
N TRP A 3 -29.36 -71.35 -5.84
CA TRP A 3 -29.41 -69.97 -6.21
C TRP A 3 -28.44 -69.74 -7.36
N LYS A 4 -28.95 -69.33 -8.49
CA LYS A 4 -28.19 -68.84 -9.65
C LYS A 4 -27.69 -67.42 -9.37
N ARG A 5 -26.36 -67.25 -9.35
CA ARG A 5 -25.70 -65.91 -9.36
C ARG A 5 -25.69 -65.39 -10.80
N LEU A 6 -26.40 -64.29 -11.03
CA LEU A 6 -26.29 -63.48 -12.25
C LEU A 6 -25.02 -62.62 -12.15
N LEU A 7 -24.03 -62.88 -12.98
CA LEU A 7 -22.89 -62.02 -13.24
C LEU A 7 -23.34 -60.92 -14.21
N VAL A 8 -23.48 -59.66 -13.68
CA VAL A 8 -23.65 -58.45 -14.49
C VAL A 8 -22.25 -57.97 -14.84
N GLY A 9 -21.83 -58.25 -16.07
CA GLY A 9 -20.59 -57.73 -16.62
C GLY A 9 -20.71 -56.22 -16.90
N TRP A 10 -19.94 -55.38 -16.19
CA TRP A 10 -19.76 -53.99 -16.52
C TRP A 10 -18.76 -53.88 -17.67
N LEU A 11 -19.24 -53.60 -18.89
CA LEU A 11 -18.43 -53.14 -19.99
C LEU A 11 -17.97 -51.69 -19.69
N PHE A 12 -16.76 -51.53 -19.23
CA PHE A 12 -16.08 -50.24 -19.23
C PHE A 12 -15.71 -49.88 -20.67
N GLY A 13 -16.55 -49.11 -21.34
CA GLY A 13 -16.19 -48.44 -22.58
C GLY A 13 -15.11 -47.44 -22.30
N LEU A 14 -13.88 -47.71 -22.66
CA LEU A 14 -12.77 -46.74 -22.78
C LEU A 14 -13.15 -45.75 -23.86
N LEU A 15 -13.78 -44.63 -23.48
CA LEU A 15 -13.83 -43.44 -24.32
C LEU A 15 -12.41 -42.89 -24.36
N ALA A 16 -11.67 -43.24 -25.39
CA ALA A 16 -10.45 -42.55 -25.77
C ALA A 16 -10.85 -41.13 -26.17
N VAL A 17 -10.77 -40.19 -25.22
CA VAL A 17 -10.80 -38.75 -25.53
C VAL A 17 -9.53 -38.48 -26.32
N ALA A 18 -9.63 -38.44 -27.65
CA ALA A 18 -8.56 -37.92 -28.50
C ALA A 18 -8.35 -36.45 -28.10
N VAL A 19 -7.32 -36.19 -27.35
CA VAL A 19 -6.80 -34.82 -27.12
C VAL A 19 -6.24 -34.36 -28.46
N TYR A 20 -7.12 -33.90 -29.35
CA TYR A 20 -6.67 -33.11 -30.50
C TYR A 20 -5.98 -31.86 -29.94
N GLY A 21 -4.68 -31.75 -30.14
CA GLY A 21 -3.94 -30.53 -29.80
C GLY A 21 -4.71 -29.36 -30.41
N GLN A 22 -5.22 -28.46 -29.54
CA GLN A 22 -5.95 -27.29 -30.02
C GLN A 22 -5.07 -26.53 -31.01
N ALA A 23 -5.58 -26.32 -32.24
CA ALA A 23 -4.85 -25.58 -33.27
C ALA A 23 -4.62 -24.16 -32.76
N LYS A 24 -3.34 -23.76 -32.66
CA LYS A 24 -2.91 -22.45 -32.18
C LYS A 24 -3.12 -21.38 -33.25
N ASN A 25 -3.33 -20.13 -32.82
CA ASN A 25 -3.30 -18.92 -33.64
C ASN A 25 -4.30 -18.93 -34.81
N GLN A 26 -5.50 -19.46 -34.56
CA GLN A 26 -6.59 -19.54 -35.52
C GLN A 26 -7.24 -18.16 -35.75
N ARG A 27 -7.63 -17.91 -37.03
CA ARG A 27 -8.45 -16.75 -37.40
C ARG A 27 -9.74 -17.22 -38.05
N ASP A 28 -10.83 -16.48 -37.88
CA ASP A 28 -12.07 -16.71 -38.62
C ASP A 28 -12.01 -16.11 -40.03
N ALA A 29 -13.10 -16.23 -40.78
CA ALA A 29 -13.21 -15.70 -42.12
C ALA A 29 -13.08 -14.16 -42.19
N ALA A 30 -13.32 -13.44 -41.09
CA ALA A 30 -13.13 -11.99 -40.97
C ALA A 30 -11.70 -11.61 -40.48
N GLY A 31 -10.83 -12.59 -40.34
CA GLY A 31 -9.42 -12.40 -39.90
C GLY A 31 -9.26 -12.18 -38.41
N ARG A 32 -10.32 -12.34 -37.60
CA ARG A 32 -10.30 -12.12 -36.16
C ARG A 32 -9.72 -13.34 -35.41
N LYS A 33 -8.98 -13.11 -34.33
CA LYS A 33 -8.42 -14.17 -33.48
C LYS A 33 -9.50 -15.00 -32.82
N GLN A 34 -9.36 -16.33 -32.89
CA GLN A 34 -10.23 -17.32 -32.27
C GLN A 34 -9.42 -18.40 -31.56
N GLY A 35 -9.93 -18.91 -30.44
CA GLY A 35 -9.30 -20.01 -29.70
C GLY A 35 -7.98 -19.63 -29.03
N TYR A 36 -7.10 -20.61 -28.87
CA TYR A 36 -5.83 -20.44 -28.17
C TYR A 36 -4.77 -19.75 -29.04
N TRP A 37 -4.09 -18.75 -28.47
CA TRP A 37 -3.07 -17.94 -29.12
C TRP A 37 -1.79 -17.90 -28.28
N GLU A 38 -0.66 -17.96 -28.98
CA GLU A 38 0.67 -17.68 -28.47
C GLU A 38 1.36 -16.66 -29.37
N ALA A 39 2.05 -15.68 -28.78
CA ALA A 39 2.96 -14.80 -29.49
C ALA A 39 4.37 -14.99 -28.96
N VAL A 40 5.33 -15.00 -29.84
CA VAL A 40 6.75 -15.09 -29.54
C VAL A 40 7.48 -13.85 -30.05
N ASP A 41 8.62 -13.53 -29.44
CA ASP A 41 9.52 -12.48 -29.88
C ASP A 41 10.42 -12.96 -31.02
N SER A 42 11.30 -12.09 -31.53
CA SER A 42 12.22 -12.40 -32.61
C SER A 42 13.26 -13.49 -32.29
N LYS A 43 13.42 -13.84 -31.00
CA LYS A 43 14.33 -14.89 -30.50
C LYS A 43 13.57 -16.19 -30.16
N GLY A 44 12.24 -16.24 -30.38
CA GLY A 44 11.38 -17.37 -30.07
C GLY A 44 10.91 -17.42 -28.63
N GLY A 45 11.21 -16.39 -27.83
CA GLY A 45 10.73 -16.26 -26.46
C GLY A 45 9.23 -15.97 -26.40
N LEU A 46 8.49 -16.65 -25.53
CA LEU A 46 7.05 -16.46 -25.36
C LEU A 46 6.76 -15.08 -24.76
N VAL A 47 5.94 -14.28 -25.48
CA VAL A 47 5.52 -12.93 -25.06
C VAL A 47 4.17 -12.99 -24.33
N TYR A 48 3.20 -13.70 -24.92
CA TYR A 48 1.91 -13.95 -24.29
C TYR A 48 1.29 -15.27 -24.76
N SER A 49 0.40 -15.81 -23.96
CA SER A 49 -0.52 -16.90 -24.31
C SER A 49 -1.89 -16.67 -23.71
N GLY A 50 -2.94 -17.15 -24.37
CA GLY A 50 -4.31 -17.03 -23.86
C GLY A 50 -5.35 -17.32 -24.92
N TYR A 51 -6.61 -17.21 -24.53
CA TYR A 51 -7.74 -17.47 -25.40
C TYR A 51 -8.34 -16.18 -25.93
N PHE A 52 -8.79 -16.23 -27.19
CA PHE A 52 -9.46 -15.12 -27.86
C PHE A 52 -10.79 -15.59 -28.47
N LYS A 53 -11.75 -14.67 -28.45
CA LYS A 53 -13.00 -14.76 -29.19
C LYS A 53 -13.26 -13.42 -29.85
N ASP A 54 -13.34 -13.39 -31.19
CA ASP A 54 -13.55 -12.19 -31.99
C ASP A 54 -12.54 -11.07 -31.65
N ASP A 55 -11.22 -11.37 -31.64
CA ASP A 55 -10.10 -10.52 -31.24
C ASP A 55 -10.07 -10.10 -29.75
N LYS A 56 -11.09 -10.44 -28.97
CA LYS A 56 -11.15 -10.10 -27.54
C LYS A 56 -10.56 -11.23 -26.70
N PRO A 57 -9.71 -10.95 -25.71
CA PRO A 57 -9.24 -11.96 -24.79
C PRO A 57 -10.39 -12.48 -23.94
N VAL A 58 -10.42 -13.78 -23.66
CA VAL A 58 -11.42 -14.46 -22.81
C VAL A 58 -10.73 -15.46 -21.90
N GLY A 59 -11.25 -15.63 -20.68
CA GLY A 59 -10.64 -16.53 -19.72
C GLY A 59 -9.23 -16.12 -19.31
N GLU A 60 -8.36 -17.08 -19.08
CA GLU A 60 -6.99 -16.84 -18.65
C GLU A 60 -6.07 -16.40 -19.81
N MET A 61 -5.35 -15.29 -19.59
CA MET A 61 -4.28 -14.80 -20.46
C MET A 61 -3.02 -14.58 -19.63
N LYS A 62 -1.90 -15.07 -20.12
CA LYS A 62 -0.58 -14.89 -19.51
C LYS A 62 0.31 -13.99 -20.38
N ARG A 63 1.10 -13.15 -19.72
CA ARG A 63 2.25 -12.47 -20.32
C ARG A 63 3.51 -12.89 -19.61
N TYR A 64 4.62 -12.88 -20.32
CA TYR A 64 5.87 -13.42 -19.85
C TYR A 64 6.98 -12.37 -19.84
N TYR A 65 7.94 -12.55 -18.96
CA TYR A 65 9.23 -11.87 -19.03
C TYR A 65 10.10 -12.46 -20.15
N PRO A 66 11.12 -11.76 -20.65
CA PRO A 66 12.09 -12.32 -21.60
C PRO A 66 12.79 -13.58 -21.08
N THR A 67 12.78 -13.81 -19.76
CA THR A 67 13.31 -15.01 -19.12
C THR A 67 12.37 -16.22 -19.22
N GLY A 68 11.18 -16.08 -19.83
CA GLY A 68 10.15 -17.10 -19.94
C GLY A 68 9.27 -17.26 -18.68
N LYS A 69 9.58 -16.55 -17.58
CA LYS A 69 8.74 -16.58 -16.38
C LYS A 69 7.49 -15.75 -16.57
N VAL A 70 6.39 -16.15 -15.92
CA VAL A 70 5.13 -15.41 -15.95
C VAL A 70 5.31 -14.04 -15.30
N ARG A 71 4.89 -13.00 -16.01
CA ARG A 71 4.87 -11.61 -15.55
C ARG A 71 3.49 -11.17 -15.10
N VAL A 72 2.44 -11.59 -15.82
CA VAL A 72 1.04 -11.22 -15.53
C VAL A 72 0.14 -12.39 -15.87
N ILE A 73 -0.82 -12.69 -15.01
CA ILE A 73 -1.99 -13.49 -15.31
C ILE A 73 -3.20 -12.56 -15.28
N MET A 74 -4.00 -12.58 -16.35
CA MET A 74 -5.26 -11.86 -16.43
C MET A 74 -6.38 -12.85 -16.67
N ASN A 75 -7.41 -12.84 -15.82
CA ASN A 75 -8.61 -13.62 -15.99
C ASN A 75 -9.74 -12.70 -16.44
N TYR A 76 -10.13 -12.83 -17.71
CA TYR A 76 -11.17 -12.05 -18.35
C TYR A 76 -12.54 -12.72 -18.17
N ASP A 77 -13.53 -11.94 -17.79
CA ASP A 77 -14.92 -12.38 -17.82
C ASP A 77 -15.39 -12.60 -19.26
N ASN A 78 -16.08 -13.69 -19.52
CA ASN A 78 -16.46 -14.09 -20.88
C ASN A 78 -17.41 -13.11 -21.58
N ASN A 79 -18.17 -12.31 -20.85
CA ASN A 79 -19.20 -11.42 -21.40
C ASN A 79 -19.08 -9.97 -20.91
N SER A 80 -17.94 -9.57 -20.35
CA SER A 80 -17.75 -8.22 -19.83
C SER A 80 -16.38 -7.66 -20.19
N THR A 81 -16.17 -6.36 -19.92
CA THR A 81 -14.86 -5.73 -20.04
C THR A 81 -14.03 -5.85 -18.77
N LYS A 82 -14.49 -6.67 -17.79
CA LYS A 82 -13.80 -6.86 -16.52
C LYS A 82 -12.73 -7.94 -16.62
N ALA A 83 -11.63 -7.70 -15.93
CA ALA A 83 -10.58 -8.70 -15.77
C ALA A 83 -9.95 -8.57 -14.38
N ARG A 84 -9.66 -9.70 -13.73
CA ARG A 84 -8.77 -9.74 -12.57
C ARG A 84 -7.35 -9.95 -13.05
N ALA A 85 -6.42 -9.14 -12.59
CA ALA A 85 -5.00 -9.23 -12.92
C ALA A 85 -4.18 -9.58 -11.68
N MET A 86 -3.18 -10.46 -11.88
CA MET A 86 -2.14 -10.76 -10.90
C MET A 86 -0.78 -10.59 -11.59
N PHE A 87 0.03 -9.70 -11.04
CA PHE A 87 1.38 -9.39 -11.50
C PHE A 87 2.39 -10.13 -10.64
N PHE A 88 3.49 -10.55 -11.23
CA PHE A 88 4.55 -11.28 -10.54
C PHE A 88 5.90 -10.60 -10.75
N TRP A 89 6.76 -10.69 -9.76
CA TRP A 89 8.18 -10.41 -9.89
C TRP A 89 8.89 -11.48 -10.74
N GLN A 90 10.10 -11.19 -11.23
CA GLN A 90 10.88 -12.18 -11.98
C GLN A 90 11.25 -13.44 -11.17
N ASN A 91 11.21 -13.39 -9.84
CA ASN A 91 11.39 -14.57 -8.99
C ASN A 91 10.13 -15.46 -8.91
N GLY A 92 8.99 -15.02 -9.46
CA GLY A 92 7.72 -15.73 -9.47
C GLY A 92 6.78 -15.37 -8.32
N GLU A 93 7.22 -14.54 -7.37
CA GLU A 93 6.41 -14.08 -6.26
C GLU A 93 5.40 -12.99 -6.69
N PRO A 94 4.23 -12.89 -6.05
CA PRO A 94 3.27 -11.83 -6.32
C PRO A 94 3.88 -10.43 -6.18
N ALA A 95 3.55 -9.54 -7.11
CA ALA A 95 3.96 -8.13 -7.10
C ALA A 95 2.77 -7.19 -6.87
N ALA A 96 1.65 -7.45 -7.54
CA ALA A 96 0.41 -6.71 -7.36
C ALA A 96 -0.78 -7.53 -7.87
N GLU A 97 -1.97 -7.23 -7.34
CA GLU A 97 -3.22 -7.77 -7.88
C GLU A 97 -4.37 -6.75 -7.77
N GLY A 98 -5.34 -6.88 -8.66
CA GLY A 98 -6.51 -6.01 -8.66
C GLY A 98 -7.39 -6.27 -9.88
N ASN A 99 -8.39 -5.41 -10.04
CA ASN A 99 -9.37 -5.53 -11.12
C ASN A 99 -9.17 -4.43 -12.16
N TYR A 100 -9.51 -4.76 -13.39
CA TYR A 100 -9.66 -3.83 -14.51
C TYR A 100 -11.09 -3.81 -15.02
N VAL A 101 -11.53 -2.64 -15.47
CA VAL A 101 -12.69 -2.48 -16.33
C VAL A 101 -12.17 -1.85 -17.64
N GLY A 102 -12.18 -2.62 -18.73
CA GLY A 102 -11.44 -2.27 -19.93
C GLY A 102 -9.93 -2.23 -19.67
N THR A 103 -9.31 -1.05 -19.82
CA THR A 103 -7.89 -0.82 -19.55
C THR A 103 -7.64 -0.04 -18.25
N ARG A 104 -8.68 0.27 -17.49
CA ARG A 104 -8.62 1.13 -16.30
C ARG A 104 -8.65 0.28 -15.04
N ARG A 105 -7.80 0.60 -14.07
CA ARG A 105 -7.87 0.01 -12.72
C ARG A 105 -9.22 0.31 -12.09
N ASP A 106 -9.75 -0.64 -11.33
CA ASP A 106 -11.05 -0.53 -10.66
C ASP A 106 -11.02 -1.27 -9.33
N SER A 107 -11.81 -0.78 -8.36
CA SER A 107 -11.90 -1.39 -7.02
C SER A 107 -10.55 -1.43 -6.28
N VAL A 108 -10.35 -2.41 -5.42
CA VAL A 108 -9.16 -2.56 -4.58
C VAL A 108 -8.00 -3.15 -5.37
N TRP A 109 -6.84 -2.54 -5.20
CA TRP A 109 -5.54 -3.04 -5.66
C TRP A 109 -4.64 -3.29 -4.47
N LEU A 110 -3.97 -4.45 -4.45
CA LEU A 110 -2.97 -4.82 -3.47
C LEU A 110 -1.59 -4.86 -4.14
N TYR A 111 -0.58 -4.40 -3.42
CA TYR A 111 0.81 -4.42 -3.83
C TYR A 111 1.63 -5.13 -2.78
N TYR A 112 2.55 -5.98 -3.20
CA TYR A 112 3.33 -6.84 -2.34
C TYR A 112 4.80 -6.41 -2.28
N SER A 113 5.38 -6.45 -1.11
CA SER A 113 6.80 -6.19 -0.91
C SER A 113 7.65 -7.29 -1.57
N TYR A 114 8.65 -6.89 -2.35
CA TYR A 114 9.62 -7.83 -2.91
C TYR A 114 10.38 -8.62 -1.83
N TYR A 115 10.64 -7.99 -0.69
CA TYR A 115 11.45 -8.56 0.38
C TYR A 115 10.63 -9.42 1.35
N THR A 116 9.53 -8.90 1.87
CA THR A 116 8.72 -9.58 2.91
C THR A 116 7.61 -10.45 2.34
N LYS A 117 7.26 -10.30 1.05
CA LYS A 117 6.12 -10.95 0.36
C LYS A 117 4.75 -10.57 0.94
N ALA A 118 4.72 -9.80 2.01
CA ALA A 118 3.50 -9.28 2.59
C ALA A 118 2.93 -8.11 1.76
N VAL A 119 1.65 -7.81 1.96
CA VAL A 119 1.04 -6.60 1.41
C VAL A 119 1.76 -5.38 1.99
N SER A 120 2.33 -4.55 1.14
CA SER A 120 3.01 -3.30 1.51
C SER A 120 2.14 -2.08 1.25
N HIS A 121 1.17 -2.21 0.34
CA HIS A 121 0.31 -1.10 -0.05
C HIS A 121 -1.04 -1.60 -0.56
N ARG A 122 -2.10 -0.86 -0.26
CA ARG A 122 -3.47 -1.08 -0.72
C ARG A 122 -4.03 0.25 -1.22
N ALA A 123 -4.61 0.27 -2.41
CA ALA A 123 -5.24 1.46 -2.96
C ALA A 123 -6.60 1.13 -3.59
N GLU A 124 -7.52 2.06 -3.53
CA GLU A 124 -8.82 1.95 -4.18
C GLU A 124 -8.85 2.82 -5.44
N TYR A 125 -9.45 2.27 -6.49
CA TYR A 125 -9.56 2.91 -7.79
C TYR A 125 -11.01 2.91 -8.28
N MET A 126 -11.38 3.98 -8.95
CA MET A 126 -12.63 4.09 -9.69
C MET A 126 -12.34 4.64 -11.09
N ALA A 127 -12.70 3.89 -12.14
CA ALA A 127 -12.49 4.27 -13.53
C ALA A 127 -11.03 4.67 -13.88
N GLY A 128 -10.04 4.06 -13.22
CA GLY A 128 -8.61 4.28 -13.44
C GLY A 128 -7.96 5.32 -12.55
N LYS A 129 -8.74 6.08 -11.79
CA LYS A 129 -8.28 7.12 -10.87
C LYS A 129 -8.22 6.61 -9.44
N HIS A 130 -7.28 7.08 -8.63
CA HIS A 130 -7.31 6.89 -7.19
C HIS A 130 -8.61 7.47 -6.63
N HIS A 131 -9.37 6.64 -5.92
CA HIS A 131 -10.66 7.05 -5.34
C HIS A 131 -11.01 6.13 -4.17
N GLY A 132 -11.16 6.70 -2.99
CA GLY A 132 -11.35 5.96 -1.75
C GLY A 132 -10.08 5.88 -0.91
N LYS A 133 -9.92 4.80 -0.17
CA LYS A 133 -8.86 4.62 0.82
C LYS A 133 -7.58 4.08 0.19
N GLU A 134 -6.46 4.71 0.54
CA GLU A 134 -5.12 4.22 0.30
C GLU A 134 -4.42 3.96 1.64
N GLN A 135 -3.70 2.84 1.75
CA GLN A 135 -2.99 2.43 2.95
C GLN A 135 -1.62 1.89 2.61
N SER A 136 -0.60 2.31 3.34
CA SER A 136 0.69 1.63 3.40
C SER A 136 0.81 0.83 4.69
N PHE A 137 1.66 -0.20 4.67
CA PHE A 137 1.80 -1.13 5.79
C PHE A 137 3.26 -1.29 6.20
N TYR A 138 3.48 -1.41 7.49
CA TYR A 138 4.75 -1.86 8.05
C TYR A 138 5.01 -3.35 7.71
N PRO A 139 6.27 -3.82 7.81
CA PRO A 139 6.59 -5.24 7.61
C PRO A 139 5.83 -6.20 8.54
N ASN A 140 5.40 -5.74 9.71
CA ASN A 140 4.58 -6.51 10.66
C ASN A 140 3.08 -6.56 10.29
N GLY A 141 2.69 -5.96 9.14
CA GLY A 141 1.33 -5.94 8.61
C GLY A 141 0.41 -4.87 9.21
N LYS A 142 0.88 -4.07 10.17
CA LYS A 142 0.09 -2.95 10.69
C LYS A 142 0.13 -1.77 9.73
N VAL A 143 -0.94 -0.99 9.73
CA VAL A 143 -1.04 0.23 8.91
C VAL A 143 0.02 1.23 9.35
N ALA A 144 0.79 1.76 8.40
CA ALA A 144 1.76 2.83 8.61
C ALA A 144 1.17 4.21 8.27
N GLU A 145 0.37 4.25 7.21
CA GLU A 145 -0.28 5.48 6.76
C GLU A 145 -1.62 5.17 6.11
N GLU A 146 -2.58 6.08 6.27
CA GLU A 146 -3.90 6.03 5.64
C GLU A 146 -4.23 7.41 5.06
N THR A 147 -4.64 7.43 3.79
CA THR A 147 -5.01 8.63 3.04
C THR A 147 -6.33 8.39 2.31
N ILE A 148 -7.17 9.39 2.21
CA ILE A 148 -8.39 9.35 1.39
C ILE A 148 -8.16 10.13 0.10
N TRP A 149 -8.59 9.52 -1.01
CA TRP A 149 -8.46 10.07 -2.36
C TRP A 149 -9.81 10.28 -3.02
N GLU A 150 -9.91 11.33 -3.81
CA GLU A 150 -11.05 11.60 -4.67
C GLU A 150 -10.55 12.08 -6.04
N ASN A 151 -10.78 11.26 -7.08
CA ASN A 151 -10.41 11.57 -8.47
C ASN A 151 -8.92 11.96 -8.68
N ASP A 152 -7.98 11.21 -8.09
CA ASP A 152 -6.52 11.40 -8.08
C ASP A 152 -6.03 12.56 -7.20
N LEU A 153 -6.89 13.20 -6.41
CA LEU A 153 -6.50 14.22 -5.43
C LEU A 153 -6.68 13.66 -4.02
N LYS A 154 -5.77 13.95 -3.12
CA LYS A 154 -5.96 13.68 -1.68
C LYS A 154 -7.05 14.58 -1.17
N ASN A 155 -8.12 14.00 -0.63
CA ASN A 155 -9.29 14.76 -0.17
C ASN A 155 -9.97 14.01 0.99
N GLY A 156 -9.69 14.45 2.21
CA GLY A 156 -10.19 13.81 3.43
C GLY A 156 -9.12 13.57 4.48
N PRO A 157 -9.43 12.77 5.51
CA PRO A 157 -8.52 12.47 6.61
C PRO A 157 -7.23 11.79 6.14
N TRP A 158 -6.11 12.24 6.72
CA TRP A 158 -4.81 11.63 6.62
C TRP A 158 -4.33 11.24 8.01
N LYS A 159 -3.77 10.04 8.14
CA LYS A 159 -3.27 9.49 9.40
C LYS A 159 -1.97 8.75 9.19
N GLN A 160 -1.03 8.94 10.09
CA GLN A 160 0.16 8.10 10.24
C GLN A 160 0.10 7.36 11.57
N PHE A 161 0.70 6.19 11.60
CA PHE A 161 0.74 5.35 12.80
C PHE A 161 2.17 4.96 13.12
N PHE A 162 2.46 4.70 14.37
CA PHE A 162 3.68 4.02 14.79
C PHE A 162 3.62 2.53 14.44
N GLU A 163 4.76 1.86 14.44
CA GLU A 163 4.86 0.42 14.14
C GLU A 163 4.08 -0.46 15.13
N ASN A 164 3.82 0.01 16.35
CA ASN A 164 2.95 -0.64 17.32
C ASN A 164 1.45 -0.46 17.00
N GLY A 165 1.10 0.40 16.04
CA GLY A 165 -0.26 0.70 15.57
C GLY A 165 -0.93 1.90 16.27
N GLN A 166 -0.24 2.57 17.20
CA GLN A 166 -0.74 3.81 17.81
C GLN A 166 -0.67 4.97 16.81
N LEU A 167 -1.60 5.92 16.92
CA LEU A 167 -1.65 7.11 16.08
C LEU A 167 -0.40 7.96 16.31
N LYS A 168 0.30 8.33 15.23
CA LYS A 168 1.48 9.18 15.23
C LYS A 168 1.17 10.60 14.79
N SER A 169 0.37 10.74 13.72
CA SER A 169 0.03 12.06 13.18
C SER A 169 -1.33 12.01 12.50
N THR A 170 -2.04 13.13 12.51
CA THR A 170 -3.29 13.30 11.77
C THR A 170 -3.42 14.70 11.21
N CYS A 171 -4.04 14.82 10.04
CA CYS A 171 -4.48 16.05 9.44
C CYS A 171 -5.63 15.77 8.46
N THR A 172 -6.07 16.78 7.73
CA THR A 172 -7.00 16.66 6.61
C THR A 172 -6.36 17.22 5.36
N TYR A 173 -6.55 16.54 4.23
CA TYR A 173 -6.27 17.09 2.90
C TYR A 173 -7.54 17.63 2.26
N VAL A 174 -7.41 18.75 1.58
CA VAL A 174 -8.42 19.31 0.68
C VAL A 174 -7.73 19.61 -0.65
N ASN A 175 -8.07 18.83 -1.69
CA ASN A 175 -7.48 18.96 -3.04
C ASN A 175 -5.93 18.97 -3.00
N ASP A 176 -5.32 17.91 -2.44
CA ASP A 176 -3.88 17.69 -2.26
C ASP A 176 -3.19 18.61 -1.25
N LYS A 177 -3.86 19.57 -0.65
CA LYS A 177 -3.30 20.50 0.31
C LYS A 177 -3.70 20.16 1.73
N LEU A 178 -2.77 20.25 2.67
CA LEU A 178 -3.08 20.19 4.10
C LEU A 178 -4.00 21.38 4.47
N ASP A 179 -5.16 21.07 5.00
CA ASP A 179 -6.15 22.06 5.43
C ASP A 179 -6.93 21.53 6.62
N GLY A 180 -6.69 22.07 7.79
CA GLY A 180 -7.30 21.61 9.03
C GLY A 180 -6.32 21.48 10.17
N LEU A 181 -6.81 20.92 11.29
CA LEU A 181 -6.02 20.66 12.48
C LEU A 181 -4.98 19.56 12.21
N PHE A 182 -3.72 19.91 12.38
CA PHE A 182 -2.59 18.98 12.38
C PHE A 182 -2.22 18.63 13.83
N THR A 183 -2.09 17.34 14.12
CA THR A 183 -1.67 16.88 15.44
C THR A 183 -0.64 15.76 15.30
N THR A 184 0.44 15.82 16.08
CA THR A 184 1.34 14.69 16.31
C THR A 184 1.23 14.19 17.74
N TYR A 185 1.62 12.94 17.95
CA TYR A 185 1.50 12.27 19.23
C TYR A 185 2.81 11.58 19.58
N PHE A 186 3.15 11.57 20.86
CA PHE A 186 4.14 10.67 21.43
C PHE A 186 3.67 9.20 21.36
N LEU A 187 4.61 8.28 21.59
CA LEU A 187 4.32 6.85 21.53
C LEU A 187 3.28 6.38 22.56
N ASP A 188 3.11 7.09 23.67
CA ASP A 188 2.09 6.82 24.69
C ASP A 188 0.70 7.38 24.34
N GLY A 189 0.59 8.12 23.23
CA GLY A 189 -0.64 8.76 22.74
C GLY A 189 -0.86 10.17 23.26
N THR A 190 0.05 10.72 24.09
CA THR A 190 0.01 12.12 24.50
C THR A 190 0.30 13.02 23.30
N LYS A 191 -0.38 14.17 23.18
CA LYS A 191 -0.11 15.13 22.11
C LYS A 191 1.30 15.67 22.22
N GLU A 192 2.02 15.75 21.07
CA GLU A 192 3.34 16.34 20.95
C GLU A 192 3.27 17.73 20.30
N ILE A 193 2.58 17.85 19.16
CA ILE A 193 2.39 19.12 18.45
C ILE A 193 0.92 19.23 18.04
N GLU A 194 0.39 20.44 18.11
CA GLU A 194 -0.94 20.77 17.59
C GLU A 194 -0.91 22.14 16.94
N GLY A 195 -1.45 22.25 15.72
CA GLY A 195 -1.54 23.51 14.98
C GLY A 195 -2.50 23.40 13.81
N LEU A 196 -2.77 24.50 13.15
CA LEU A 196 -3.68 24.58 12.02
C LEU A 196 -2.89 24.76 10.73
N TYR A 197 -3.22 24.00 9.69
CA TYR A 197 -2.87 24.28 8.31
C TYR A 197 -4.04 24.91 7.55
N ARG A 198 -3.73 25.88 6.69
CA ARG A 198 -4.63 26.41 5.65
C ARG A 198 -3.93 26.37 4.30
N ASN A 199 -4.38 25.52 3.38
CA ASN A 199 -3.75 25.35 2.06
C ASN A 199 -2.22 25.13 2.15
N ASP A 200 -1.75 24.15 2.91
CA ASP A 200 -0.34 23.82 3.22
C ASP A 200 0.42 24.89 4.03
N THR A 201 -0.24 25.96 4.45
CA THR A 201 0.41 27.06 5.16
C THR A 201 0.04 27.01 6.64
N PRO A 202 1.03 27.00 7.58
CA PRO A 202 0.73 27.11 8.99
C PRO A 202 0.00 28.42 9.31
N ASP A 203 -1.03 28.34 10.16
CA ASP A 203 -1.84 29.50 10.58
C ASP A 203 -2.26 29.37 12.05
N GLY A 204 -2.42 30.50 12.74
CA GLY A 204 -2.80 30.53 14.15
C GLY A 204 -1.74 30.03 15.12
N GLU A 205 -2.15 29.50 16.23
CA GLU A 205 -1.24 29.01 17.29
C GLU A 205 -0.82 27.56 17.04
N TRP A 206 0.48 27.33 17.05
CA TRP A 206 1.11 26.01 17.04
C TRP A 206 1.72 25.74 18.40
N LYS A 207 1.20 24.72 19.09
CA LYS A 207 1.60 24.35 20.44
C LYS A 207 2.41 23.07 20.42
N ARG A 208 3.51 23.07 21.15
CA ARG A 208 4.29 21.89 21.46
C ARG A 208 4.11 21.52 22.93
N TYR A 209 4.00 20.26 23.22
CA TYR A 209 3.79 19.69 24.53
C TYR A 209 4.96 18.78 24.91
N ASP A 210 5.22 18.61 26.21
CA ASP A 210 6.09 17.57 26.72
C ASP A 210 5.33 16.23 26.88
N GLU A 211 6.05 15.15 27.22
CA GLU A 211 5.49 13.82 27.42
C GLU A 211 4.44 13.76 28.56
N LYS A 212 4.37 14.76 29.41
CA LYS A 212 3.35 14.90 30.48
C LYS A 212 2.13 15.69 30.01
N GLY A 213 2.08 16.09 28.75
CA GLY A 213 1.01 16.88 28.15
C GLY A 213 1.02 18.36 28.54
N LYS A 214 2.14 18.86 29.13
CA LYS A 214 2.27 20.27 29.49
C LYS A 214 2.75 21.07 28.28
N PRO A 215 2.12 22.21 27.93
CA PRO A 215 2.63 23.10 26.88
C PRO A 215 4.02 23.61 27.22
N VAL A 216 4.98 23.45 26.28
CA VAL A 216 6.37 23.89 26.43
C VAL A 216 6.73 25.06 25.53
N SER A 217 6.03 25.20 24.39
CA SER A 217 6.19 26.37 23.51
C SER A 217 4.95 26.61 22.68
N THR A 218 4.75 27.86 22.27
CA THR A 218 3.70 28.27 21.32
C THR A 218 4.33 29.18 20.29
N VAL A 219 4.22 28.77 19.01
CA VAL A 219 4.59 29.59 17.86
C VAL A 219 3.30 30.12 17.24
N LYS A 220 3.24 31.41 16.97
CA LYS A 220 2.06 32.03 16.34
C LYS A 220 2.38 32.34 14.88
N TYR A 221 1.52 31.86 13.99
CA TYR A 221 1.63 32.08 12.56
C TYR A 221 0.49 32.95 12.05
N ALA A 222 0.82 33.84 11.11
CA ALA A 222 -0.14 34.51 10.27
C ALA A 222 0.28 34.28 8.81
N ASN A 223 -0.52 33.53 8.05
CA ASN A 223 -0.23 33.13 6.66
C ASN A 223 1.21 32.60 6.48
N GLY A 224 1.65 31.68 7.34
CA GLY A 224 2.95 31.05 7.29
C GLY A 224 4.12 31.85 7.88
N THR A 225 3.88 33.11 8.28
CA THR A 225 4.91 33.94 8.91
C THR A 225 4.78 33.91 10.42
N ILE A 226 5.90 33.69 11.14
CA ILE A 226 5.93 33.74 12.61
C ILE A 226 5.71 35.18 13.06
N THR A 227 4.77 35.39 13.99
CA THR A 227 4.38 36.71 14.49
C THR A 227 4.82 37.00 15.92
N ASN A 228 5.38 36.00 16.63
CA ASN A 228 5.79 36.16 18.03
C ASN A 228 7.29 35.81 18.22
N MET A 229 8.16 36.23 17.29
CA MET A 229 9.59 35.90 17.35
C MET A 229 10.22 36.43 18.62
N ASP A 230 9.93 37.69 19.01
CA ASP A 230 10.47 38.31 20.23
C ASP A 230 10.11 37.51 21.49
N GLU A 231 8.87 36.95 21.57
CA GLU A 231 8.44 36.10 22.69
C GLU A 231 9.28 34.81 22.74
N LEU A 232 9.57 34.20 21.57
CA LEU A 232 10.36 32.97 21.45
C LEU A 232 11.83 33.21 21.84
N GLU A 233 12.44 34.28 21.35
CA GLU A 233 13.80 34.64 21.70
C GLU A 233 13.96 34.96 23.21
N ALA A 234 12.99 35.67 23.80
CA ALA A 234 12.99 35.94 25.24
C ALA A 234 12.86 34.63 26.05
N ALA A 235 12.00 33.68 25.60
CA ALA A 235 11.87 32.40 26.26
C ALA A 235 13.13 31.55 26.18
N GLU A 236 13.81 31.55 25.03
CA GLU A 236 15.08 30.86 24.81
C GLU A 236 16.18 31.43 25.72
N GLN A 237 16.33 32.78 25.78
CA GLN A 237 17.27 33.43 26.66
C GLN A 237 17.02 33.12 28.15
N ALA A 238 15.76 33.12 28.55
CA ALA A 238 15.37 32.75 29.92
C ALA A 238 15.73 31.30 30.25
N PHE A 239 15.54 30.38 29.30
CA PHE A 239 15.94 28.99 29.43
C PHE A 239 17.48 28.85 29.58
N PHE A 240 18.25 29.45 28.70
CA PHE A 240 19.70 29.41 28.80
C PHE A 240 20.22 30.00 30.10
N LYS A 241 19.68 31.15 30.53
CA LYS A 241 20.01 31.72 31.82
C LYS A 241 19.78 30.74 32.97
N LYS A 242 18.64 30.05 32.98
CA LYS A 242 18.32 29.06 33.99
C LYS A 242 19.25 27.84 33.97
N VAL A 243 19.66 27.38 32.77
CA VAL A 243 20.64 26.29 32.61
C VAL A 243 22.01 26.73 33.16
N MET A 244 22.47 27.92 32.81
CA MET A 244 23.75 28.47 33.31
C MET A 244 23.76 28.65 34.83
N GLU A 245 22.63 29.07 35.43
CA GLU A 245 22.49 29.16 36.90
C GLU A 245 22.55 27.81 37.61
N GLN A 246 22.30 26.72 36.87
CA GLN A 246 22.36 25.33 37.35
C GLN A 246 23.72 24.68 37.03
N GLU A 247 24.55 25.31 36.19
CA GLU A 247 25.90 24.85 35.87
C GLU A 247 26.73 24.79 37.14
N GLY A 248 27.34 23.64 37.42
CA GLY A 248 28.04 23.36 38.68
C GLY A 248 27.20 22.85 39.85
N ARG A 249 25.85 22.84 39.70
CA ARG A 249 24.91 22.15 40.66
C ARG A 249 24.53 20.72 40.21
N ILE A 250 24.66 20.46 38.92
CA ILE A 250 24.49 19.13 38.38
C ILE A 250 25.79 18.38 38.56
N LYS A 251 25.86 17.46 39.54
CA LYS A 251 26.99 16.56 39.66
C LYS A 251 27.06 15.74 38.38
N GLU A 252 28.16 15.80 37.66
CA GLU A 252 28.43 14.85 36.59
C GLU A 252 28.34 13.42 37.18
N PRO A 253 27.61 12.47 36.55
CA PRO A 253 27.55 11.14 37.04
C PRO A 253 28.95 10.53 37.06
N THR A 254 29.34 10.00 38.21
CA THR A 254 30.64 9.33 38.34
C THR A 254 30.61 8.02 37.53
N LEU A 255 31.80 7.48 37.23
CA LEU A 255 31.93 6.20 36.55
C LEU A 255 31.18 5.08 37.33
N GLU A 256 31.14 5.19 38.68
CA GLU A 256 30.39 4.29 39.55
C GLU A 256 28.87 4.41 39.35
N ASP A 257 28.35 5.63 39.20
CA ASP A 257 26.93 5.86 38.94
C ASP A 257 26.51 5.30 37.59
N MET A 258 27.32 5.49 36.55
CA MET A 258 27.10 4.91 35.22
C MET A 258 27.18 3.39 35.21
N MET A 259 28.09 2.79 35.99
CA MET A 259 28.19 1.32 36.13
C MET A 259 27.00 0.75 36.90
N ARG A 260 26.43 1.46 37.85
CA ARG A 260 25.27 1.05 38.64
C ARG A 260 24.00 1.07 37.79
N GLU A 261 23.80 2.10 36.98
CA GLU A 261 22.69 2.16 35.99
C GLU A 261 22.78 1.04 34.94
N ALA A 262 23.96 0.76 34.39
CA ALA A 262 24.18 -0.32 33.45
C ALA A 262 23.89 -1.72 34.02
N GLN A 263 23.98 -1.91 35.35
CA GLN A 263 23.62 -3.16 36.03
C GLN A 263 22.13 -3.29 36.34
N GLN A 264 21.35 -2.20 36.32
CA GLN A 264 19.89 -2.22 36.54
C GLN A 264 19.08 -2.45 35.24
N ILE A 265 19.74 -2.40 34.08
CA ILE A 265 19.11 -2.60 32.76
C ILE A 265 19.29 -4.08 32.27
N ARG A 266 19.84 -4.95 33.11
CA ARG A 266 19.92 -6.39 32.83
C ARG A 266 18.81 -7.17 33.59
#